data_9143109d1749fe9b88890641e39b5c2c
#
_entry.id   9143109d1749fe9b88890641e39b5c2c
#
_cell.length_a   1.000
_cell.length_b   1.000
_cell.length_c   1.000
_cell.angle_alpha   90.00
_cell.angle_beta   90.00
_cell.angle_gamma   90.00
#
_symmetry.space_group_name_H-M   'P 1'
#
loop_
_entity.id
_entity.type
_entity.pdbx_description
1 polymer ?
#
loop_
_entity_poly.entity_id
_entity_poly.type
_entity_poly.pdbx_seq_one_letter_code
_entity_poly.pdbx_strand_id
1 'polypeptide(L)'
;VYPIESLEYGTVGAMYGWRAFKDYGGGMVYDWGVHMFDQLLWMYGDKKIVDVKAELMSLLEANREVDDYFKVMMKVEGGPVLTVEVGSYAFRALPRWYCIGDNGTLQIDDFTAEKGGITRPRFGAEGNVAPVVVQTPAGPTRMMAPRPPETREELELPKSDADWTSLYKNLLDVIDNGAELIVKPEQVRRVLQLFETIFESAKTGHS
;
A
#
# COMPACT_ATOMS: atom_id res chain seq x y z
N VAL A 1 2.36 2.24 -4.77
CA VAL A 1 2.45 1.42 -3.55
C VAL A 1 1.42 0.31 -3.67
N TYR A 2 1.87 -0.91 -3.61
CA TYR A 2 1.01 -2.09 -3.60
C TYR A 2 1.22 -2.84 -2.29
N PRO A 3 0.48 -2.59 -1.24
CA PRO A 3 0.39 -3.59 -0.20
C PRO A 3 -0.65 -4.62 -0.64
N ILE A 4 -0.19 -5.79 -0.99
CA ILE A 4 -1.07 -6.94 -1.09
C ILE A 4 -0.75 -7.85 0.06
N GLU A 5 -1.77 -8.18 0.79
CA GLU A 5 -1.73 -9.23 1.75
C GLU A 5 -2.65 -10.35 1.40
N SER A 6 -2.03 -11.47 1.08
CA SER A 6 -2.68 -12.74 1.32
C SER A 6 -2.31 -13.18 2.73
N LEU A 7 -3.21 -12.99 3.64
CA LEU A 7 -2.95 -13.35 5.02
C LEU A 7 -2.79 -14.84 5.25
N GLU A 8 -3.47 -15.62 4.49
CA GLU A 8 -3.37 -17.07 4.53
C GLU A 8 -3.80 -17.65 3.21
N TYR A 9 -2.90 -18.32 2.54
CA TYR A 9 -3.12 -19.00 1.30
C TYR A 9 -4.23 -20.03 1.43
N GLY A 10 -5.35 -19.81 0.74
CA GLY A 10 -6.41 -20.80 0.65
C GLY A 10 -7.04 -21.18 1.97
N THR A 11 -6.84 -20.43 3.03
CA THR A 11 -7.60 -20.66 4.25
C THR A 11 -9.01 -20.15 4.09
N VAL A 12 -9.90 -21.07 4.12
CA VAL A 12 -11.29 -20.88 4.38
C VAL A 12 -11.39 -20.32 5.80
N GLY A 13 -11.32 -19.00 5.98
CA GLY A 13 -11.48 -18.55 7.34
C GLY A 13 -11.02 -17.19 7.77
N ALA A 14 -10.44 -16.40 6.89
CA ALA A 14 -10.00 -15.05 7.23
C ALA A 14 -11.15 -14.14 7.73
N MET A 15 -12.39 -14.47 7.43
CA MET A 15 -13.56 -13.67 7.77
C MET A 15 -14.55 -14.45 8.63
N TYR A 16 -14.11 -14.91 9.81
CA TYR A 16 -14.98 -15.58 10.78
C TYR A 16 -15.57 -14.64 11.81
N GLY A 17 -16.66 -15.11 12.41
CA GLY A 17 -17.32 -14.41 13.49
C GLY A 17 -17.89 -13.07 13.04
N TRP A 18 -17.78 -12.05 13.88
CA TRP A 18 -18.36 -10.73 13.64
C TRP A 18 -17.81 -10.03 12.38
N ARG A 19 -16.58 -10.34 11.96
CA ARG A 19 -15.95 -9.78 10.76
C ARG A 19 -16.69 -10.13 9.46
N ALA A 20 -17.49 -11.19 9.46
CA ALA A 20 -18.28 -11.60 8.31
C ALA A 20 -19.63 -10.87 8.18
N PHE A 21 -20.00 -10.04 9.17
CA PHE A 21 -21.30 -9.39 9.23
C PHE A 21 -21.20 -7.87 9.18
N LYS A 22 -22.00 -7.28 8.29
CA LYS A 22 -22.04 -5.83 8.07
C LYS A 22 -22.48 -5.06 9.32
N ASP A 23 -23.49 -5.58 10.03
CA ASP A 23 -24.03 -4.93 11.22
C ASP A 23 -23.03 -4.79 12.37
N TYR A 24 -21.95 -5.57 12.32
CA TYR A 24 -20.88 -5.52 13.30
C TYR A 24 -19.61 -4.81 12.78
N GLY A 25 -19.70 -4.12 11.63
CA GLY A 25 -18.55 -3.46 11.03
C GLY A 25 -17.55 -4.44 10.41
N GLY A 26 -18.05 -5.56 9.89
CA GLY A 26 -17.22 -6.53 9.19
C GLY A 26 -16.79 -6.04 7.81
N GLY A 27 -15.92 -6.79 7.18
CA GLY A 27 -15.34 -6.49 5.87
C GLY A 27 -13.84 -6.24 5.92
N MET A 28 -13.16 -6.56 4.84
CA MET A 28 -11.71 -6.47 4.72
C MET A 28 -11.23 -5.02 4.75
N VAL A 29 -12.04 -4.07 4.24
CA VAL A 29 -11.72 -2.64 4.32
C VAL A 29 -11.60 -2.18 5.77
N TYR A 30 -12.53 -2.62 6.65
CA TYR A 30 -12.46 -2.26 8.07
C TYR A 30 -11.39 -3.05 8.82
N ASP A 31 -11.20 -4.33 8.51
CA ASP A 31 -10.28 -5.20 9.26
C ASP A 31 -8.81 -4.91 8.91
N TRP A 32 -8.45 -5.02 7.63
CA TRP A 32 -7.08 -4.80 7.18
C TRP A 32 -6.84 -3.44 6.54
N GLY A 33 -7.84 -2.90 5.88
CA GLY A 33 -7.73 -1.60 5.25
C GLY A 33 -7.33 -0.50 6.22
N VAL A 34 -7.82 -0.55 7.47
CA VAL A 34 -7.46 0.43 8.51
C VAL A 34 -5.95 0.54 8.68
N HIS A 35 -5.23 -0.58 8.70
CA HIS A 35 -3.77 -0.58 8.86
C HIS A 35 -3.05 0.00 7.63
N MET A 36 -3.55 -0.29 6.43
CA MET A 36 -2.91 0.15 5.19
C MET A 36 -3.15 1.63 4.92
N PHE A 37 -4.39 2.07 5.02
CA PHE A 37 -4.77 3.45 4.74
C PHE A 37 -4.22 4.42 5.79
N ASP A 38 -4.20 4.03 7.07
CA ASP A 38 -3.62 4.85 8.12
C ASP A 38 -2.12 5.12 7.87
N GLN A 39 -1.36 4.07 7.55
CA GLN A 39 0.06 4.22 7.21
C GLN A 39 0.27 5.17 6.02
N LEU A 40 -0.54 5.04 4.97
CA LEU A 40 -0.44 5.93 3.81
C LEU A 40 -0.81 7.37 4.16
N LEU A 41 -1.90 7.58 4.88
CA LEU A 41 -2.31 8.92 5.31
C LEU A 41 -1.28 9.56 6.24
N TRP A 42 -0.67 8.76 7.11
CA TRP A 42 0.43 9.21 7.97
C TRP A 42 1.66 9.64 7.15
N MET A 43 2.08 8.84 6.16
CA MET A 43 3.22 9.16 5.29
C MET A 43 3.03 10.44 4.48
N TYR A 44 1.81 10.75 4.07
CA TYR A 44 1.52 11.94 3.27
C TYR A 44 1.02 13.14 4.10
N GLY A 45 0.91 12.98 5.42
CA GLY A 45 0.55 14.05 6.35
C GLY A 45 -0.78 14.71 5.96
N ASP A 46 -0.81 16.04 5.90
CA ASP A 46 -2.04 16.82 5.64
C ASP A 46 -2.45 16.89 4.16
N LYS A 47 -1.72 16.24 3.26
CA LYS A 47 -2.07 16.23 1.84
C LYS A 47 -3.43 15.57 1.62
N LYS A 48 -4.23 16.18 0.76
CA LYS A 48 -5.57 15.68 0.45
C LYS A 48 -5.52 14.49 -0.51
N ILE A 49 -6.45 13.58 -0.33
CA ILE A 49 -6.80 12.60 -1.35
C ILE A 49 -7.85 13.26 -2.24
N VAL A 50 -7.55 13.39 -3.53
CA VAL A 50 -8.37 14.16 -4.49
C VAL A 50 -9.15 13.28 -5.46
N ASP A 51 -8.88 11.99 -5.48
CA ASP A 51 -9.60 11.01 -6.30
C ASP A 51 -9.49 9.62 -5.64
N VAL A 52 -10.58 8.86 -5.63
CA VAL A 52 -10.64 7.50 -5.11
C VAL A 52 -11.43 6.61 -6.06
N LYS A 53 -10.82 5.52 -6.49
CA LYS A 53 -11.48 4.46 -7.25
C LYS A 53 -11.35 3.15 -6.50
N ALA A 54 -12.48 2.52 -6.22
CA ALA A 54 -12.53 1.33 -5.38
C ALA A 54 -13.32 0.20 -6.04
N GLU A 55 -12.78 -1.00 -5.91
CA GLU A 55 -13.46 -2.26 -6.19
C GLU A 55 -13.46 -3.10 -4.92
N LEU A 56 -14.65 -3.50 -4.49
CA LEU A 56 -14.89 -4.36 -3.34
C LEU A 56 -15.59 -5.61 -3.83
N MET A 57 -15.10 -6.77 -3.41
CA MET A 57 -15.65 -8.06 -3.83
C MET A 57 -15.86 -8.97 -2.64
N SER A 58 -16.88 -9.82 -2.72
CA SER A 58 -17.10 -10.97 -1.85
C SER A 58 -16.90 -12.23 -2.68
N LEU A 59 -15.71 -12.81 -2.60
CA LEU A 59 -15.27 -13.88 -3.49
C LEU A 59 -15.41 -15.28 -2.86
N LEU A 60 -15.30 -15.39 -1.53
CA LEU A 60 -15.35 -16.69 -0.82
C LEU A 60 -16.78 -17.24 -0.73
N GLU A 61 -17.76 -16.38 -0.55
CA GLU A 61 -19.16 -16.79 -0.43
C GLU A 61 -20.06 -15.79 -1.15
N ALA A 62 -20.80 -16.27 -2.14
CA ALA A 62 -21.66 -15.44 -2.98
C ALA A 62 -22.77 -14.66 -2.23
N ASN A 63 -23.03 -14.98 -0.98
CA ASN A 63 -24.08 -14.37 -0.16
C ASN A 63 -23.55 -13.53 0.99
N ARG A 64 -22.27 -13.23 1.04
CA ARG A 64 -21.72 -12.32 2.06
C ARG A 64 -22.11 -10.88 1.78
N GLU A 65 -22.47 -10.17 2.83
CA GLU A 65 -22.79 -8.75 2.77
C GLU A 65 -21.54 -7.84 2.85
N VAL A 66 -20.37 -8.42 3.14
CA VAL A 66 -19.12 -7.73 3.36
C VAL A 66 -18.06 -8.18 2.35
N ASP A 67 -17.12 -7.28 2.08
CA ASP A 67 -15.97 -7.54 1.24
C ASP A 67 -14.96 -8.46 1.93
N ASP A 68 -14.38 -9.38 1.17
CA ASP A 68 -13.23 -10.21 1.54
C ASP A 68 -12.03 -9.97 0.62
N TYR A 69 -12.22 -9.07 -0.34
CA TYR A 69 -11.20 -8.53 -1.23
C TYR A 69 -11.53 -7.09 -1.57
N PHE A 70 -10.51 -6.25 -1.58
CA PHE A 70 -10.64 -4.91 -2.15
C PHE A 70 -9.39 -4.47 -2.92
N LYS A 71 -9.62 -3.59 -3.89
CA LYS A 71 -8.58 -2.83 -4.57
C LYS A 71 -8.99 -1.37 -4.64
N VAL A 72 -8.15 -0.50 -4.12
CA VAL A 72 -8.41 0.94 -4.05
C VAL A 72 -7.25 1.69 -4.67
N MET A 73 -7.55 2.55 -5.63
CA MET A 73 -6.61 3.52 -6.17
C MET A 73 -6.96 4.91 -5.65
N MET A 74 -5.95 5.63 -5.17
CA MET A 74 -6.12 6.98 -4.62
C MET A 74 -5.10 7.92 -5.23
N LYS A 75 -5.50 9.16 -5.50
CA LYS A 75 -4.60 10.22 -5.96
C LYS A 75 -4.36 11.21 -4.83
N VAL A 76 -3.10 11.42 -4.49
CA VAL A 76 -2.66 12.44 -3.54
C VAL A 76 -2.51 13.78 -4.26
N GLU A 77 -2.98 14.87 -3.67
CA GLU A 77 -2.85 16.23 -4.20
C GLU A 77 -1.38 16.60 -4.41
N GLY A 78 -1.00 16.87 -5.67
CA GLY A 78 0.40 17.15 -6.02
C GLY A 78 1.37 16.00 -5.73
N GLY A 79 0.85 14.80 -5.55
CA GLY A 79 1.61 13.60 -5.19
C GLY A 79 1.34 12.41 -6.11
N PRO A 80 1.74 11.21 -5.69
CA PRO A 80 1.60 10.00 -6.47
C PRO A 80 0.16 9.48 -6.52
N VAL A 81 -0.03 8.48 -7.37
CA VAL A 81 -1.16 7.56 -7.28
C VAL A 81 -0.75 6.42 -6.36
N LEU A 82 -1.62 6.11 -5.39
CA LEU A 82 -1.45 5.03 -4.44
C LEU A 82 -2.42 3.90 -4.80
N THR A 83 -1.99 2.66 -4.71
CA THR A 83 -2.86 1.50 -4.84
C THR A 83 -2.76 0.66 -3.57
N VAL A 84 -3.90 0.33 -3.00
CA VAL A 84 -4.03 -0.60 -1.87
C VAL A 84 -4.86 -1.77 -2.33
N GLU A 85 -4.32 -2.97 -2.20
CA GLU A 85 -5.00 -4.20 -2.59
C GLU A 85 -4.83 -5.23 -1.48
N VAL A 86 -5.92 -5.76 -0.99
CA VAL A 86 -5.94 -6.75 0.10
C VAL A 86 -6.95 -7.83 -0.24
N GLY A 87 -6.54 -9.09 -0.03
CA GLY A 87 -7.44 -10.22 -0.22
C GLY A 87 -6.80 -11.53 0.17
N SER A 88 -7.61 -12.50 0.56
CA SER A 88 -7.16 -13.82 1.02
C SER A 88 -6.98 -14.86 -0.09
N TYR A 89 -7.08 -14.45 -1.36
CA TYR A 89 -7.08 -15.37 -2.51
C TYR A 89 -5.77 -15.54 -3.22
N ALA A 90 -4.80 -14.68 -2.97
CA ALA A 90 -3.56 -14.73 -3.69
C ALA A 90 -2.73 -15.94 -3.24
N PHE A 91 -2.54 -16.92 -4.13
CA PHE A 91 -1.63 -18.04 -3.89
C PHE A 91 -0.14 -17.64 -3.95
N ARG A 92 0.15 -16.42 -4.34
CA ARG A 92 1.47 -15.79 -4.26
C ARG A 92 1.30 -14.40 -3.70
N ALA A 93 2.04 -14.10 -2.65
CA ALA A 93 2.06 -12.78 -2.07
C ALA A 93 2.62 -11.77 -3.07
N LEU A 94 2.00 -10.60 -3.13
CA LEU A 94 2.62 -9.42 -3.70
C LEU A 94 3.52 -8.75 -2.65
N PRO A 95 4.47 -7.92 -3.08
CA PRO A 95 5.26 -7.17 -2.12
C PRO A 95 4.36 -6.35 -1.18
N ARG A 96 4.70 -6.33 0.09
CA ARG A 96 4.04 -5.48 1.07
C ARG A 96 4.07 -4.01 0.67
N TRP A 97 5.22 -3.56 0.18
CA TRP A 97 5.41 -2.23 -0.37
C TRP A 97 6.14 -2.31 -1.70
N TYR A 98 5.60 -1.62 -2.68
CA TYR A 98 6.24 -1.44 -3.96
C TYR A 98 6.12 0.01 -4.39
N CYS A 99 7.21 0.77 -4.25
CA CYS A 99 7.23 2.20 -4.52
C CYS A 99 8.13 2.49 -5.71
N ILE A 100 7.55 3.04 -6.77
CA ILE A 100 8.29 3.47 -7.97
C ILE A 100 8.49 4.97 -7.86
N GLY A 101 9.73 5.41 -7.92
CA GLY A 101 10.12 6.82 -7.95
C GLY A 101 11.01 7.12 -9.15
N ASP A 102 11.31 8.40 -9.34
CA ASP A 102 12.14 8.90 -10.45
C ASP A 102 13.56 8.34 -10.38
N ASN A 103 14.05 8.15 -9.16
CA ASN A 103 15.44 7.77 -8.88
C ASN A 103 15.57 6.38 -8.24
N GLY A 104 14.56 5.53 -8.38
CA GLY A 104 14.65 4.17 -7.90
C GLY A 104 13.33 3.52 -7.55
N THR A 105 13.44 2.28 -7.12
CA THR A 105 12.30 1.47 -6.69
C THR A 105 12.60 0.89 -5.32
N LEU A 106 11.69 1.09 -4.38
CA LEU A 106 11.68 0.40 -3.09
C LEU A 106 10.74 -0.80 -3.19
N GLN A 107 11.20 -1.96 -2.74
CA GLN A 107 10.37 -3.14 -2.55
C GLN A 107 10.57 -3.68 -1.14
N ILE A 108 9.49 -3.99 -0.45
CA ILE A 108 9.49 -4.69 0.83
C ILE A 108 8.53 -5.86 0.68
N ASP A 109 9.01 -7.08 0.92
CA ASP A 109 8.26 -8.29 0.60
C ASP A 109 7.39 -8.79 1.75
N ASP A 110 7.73 -8.43 2.99
CA ASP A 110 7.06 -8.94 4.18
C ASP A 110 6.79 -7.85 5.24
N PHE A 111 6.09 -8.24 6.30
CA PHE A 111 5.74 -7.34 7.41
C PHE A 111 6.91 -6.96 8.30
N THR A 112 7.93 -7.80 8.37
CA THR A 112 9.10 -7.55 9.21
C THR A 112 10.06 -6.56 8.57
N ALA A 113 9.87 -6.27 7.27
CA ALA A 113 10.77 -5.49 6.45
C ALA A 113 12.22 -6.03 6.44
N GLU A 114 12.36 -7.34 6.63
CA GLU A 114 13.66 -8.02 6.56
C GLU A 114 14.01 -8.41 5.13
N LYS A 115 12.98 -8.56 4.27
CA LYS A 115 13.14 -8.92 2.86
C LYS A 115 12.75 -7.77 1.96
N GLY A 116 13.61 -7.49 1.00
CA GLY A 116 13.42 -6.42 0.05
C GLY A 116 14.68 -5.58 -0.11
N GLY A 117 14.55 -4.43 -0.72
CA GLY A 117 15.66 -3.53 -0.98
C GLY A 117 15.26 -2.30 -1.77
N ILE A 118 16.24 -1.48 -2.07
CA ILE A 118 16.09 -0.32 -2.92
C ILE A 118 17.02 -0.49 -4.12
N THR A 119 16.43 -0.50 -5.32
CA THR A 119 17.21 -0.46 -6.57
C THR A 119 17.20 0.95 -7.10
N ARG A 120 18.36 1.53 -7.36
CA ARG A 120 18.48 2.87 -7.96
C ARG A 120 19.58 2.95 -9.02
N PRO A 121 19.55 3.98 -9.89
CA PRO A 121 20.67 4.25 -10.77
C PRO A 121 21.94 4.48 -9.95
N ARG A 122 23.07 3.94 -10.41
CA ARG A 122 24.37 4.25 -9.83
C ARG A 122 24.72 5.69 -10.16
N PHE A 123 25.13 6.45 -9.16
CA PHE A 123 25.54 7.85 -9.34
C PHE A 123 26.56 8.01 -10.49
N GLY A 124 26.29 8.93 -11.39
CA GLY A 124 27.11 9.17 -12.58
C GLY A 124 26.83 8.22 -13.76
N ALA A 125 25.93 7.26 -13.62
CA ALA A 125 25.51 6.35 -14.69
C ALA A 125 24.19 6.74 -15.36
N GLU A 126 23.52 7.81 -14.92
CA GLU A 126 22.16 8.19 -15.32
C GLU A 126 22.07 8.62 -16.77
N GLY A 127 22.89 8.71 -17.56
CA GLY A 127 22.79 9.10 -18.98
C GLY A 127 23.54 8.19 -19.95
N ASN A 128 24.29 7.23 -19.42
CA ASN A 128 25.29 6.52 -20.22
C ASN A 128 24.81 5.19 -20.81
N VAL A 129 23.52 4.91 -20.77
CA VAL A 129 22.97 3.71 -21.42
C VAL A 129 22.69 4.03 -22.87
N ALA A 130 23.57 3.57 -23.75
CA ALA A 130 23.37 3.69 -25.19
C ALA A 130 22.07 2.96 -25.59
N PRO A 131 21.22 3.58 -26.41
CA PRO A 131 20.01 2.90 -26.89
C PRO A 131 20.42 1.72 -27.79
N VAL A 132 19.75 0.59 -27.58
CA VAL A 132 19.88 -0.54 -28.49
C VAL A 132 19.13 -0.22 -29.79
N VAL A 133 19.85 -0.03 -30.87
CA VAL A 133 19.27 0.24 -32.20
C VAL A 133 19.24 -1.05 -32.98
N VAL A 134 18.05 -1.43 -33.48
CA VAL A 134 17.86 -2.61 -34.35
C VAL A 134 17.39 -2.14 -35.72
N GLN A 135 18.00 -2.70 -36.76
CA GLN A 135 17.59 -2.47 -38.15
C GLN A 135 16.36 -3.33 -38.45
N THR A 136 15.33 -2.71 -38.96
CA THR A 136 14.11 -3.40 -39.46
C THR A 136 13.90 -3.07 -40.93
N PRO A 137 13.06 -3.82 -41.64
CA PRO A 137 12.69 -3.47 -43.02
C PRO A 137 12.10 -2.06 -43.20
N ALA A 138 11.52 -1.51 -42.10
CA ALA A 138 10.99 -0.15 -42.06
C ALA A 138 12.03 0.91 -41.61
N GLY A 139 13.29 0.51 -41.40
CA GLY A 139 14.36 1.39 -40.92
C GLY A 139 14.81 1.10 -39.50
N PRO A 140 15.74 1.90 -38.99
CA PRO A 140 16.26 1.73 -37.61
C PRO A 140 15.18 2.03 -36.58
N THR A 141 15.07 1.18 -35.57
CA THR A 141 14.20 1.40 -34.42
C THR A 141 14.97 1.20 -33.12
N ARG A 142 14.52 1.84 -32.05
CA ARG A 142 15.07 1.64 -30.71
C ARG A 142 14.30 0.51 -30.01
N MET A 143 15.04 -0.42 -29.44
CA MET A 143 14.46 -1.44 -28.57
C MET A 143 14.50 -0.99 -27.12
N MET A 144 13.46 -1.34 -26.37
CA MET A 144 13.52 -1.34 -24.91
C MET A 144 14.44 -2.49 -24.48
N ALA A 145 15.50 -2.17 -23.75
CA ALA A 145 16.40 -3.13 -23.14
C ALA A 145 16.43 -2.92 -21.63
N PRO A 146 16.61 -3.98 -20.83
CA PRO A 146 16.86 -3.83 -19.42
C PRO A 146 18.07 -2.93 -19.20
N ARG A 147 18.01 -2.08 -18.18
CA ARG A 147 19.17 -1.28 -17.79
C ARG A 147 20.31 -2.22 -17.39
N PRO A 148 21.54 -2.04 -17.92
CA PRO A 148 22.67 -2.90 -17.59
C PRO A 148 22.94 -2.93 -16.07
N PRO A 149 23.28 -4.10 -15.49
CA PRO A 149 23.48 -4.24 -14.05
C PRO A 149 24.53 -3.27 -13.48
N GLU A 150 25.58 -2.95 -14.21
CA GLU A 150 26.64 -2.03 -13.80
C GLU A 150 26.16 -0.57 -13.65
N THR A 151 25.01 -0.22 -14.22
CA THR A 151 24.45 1.13 -14.15
C THR A 151 23.46 1.31 -13.00
N ARG A 152 23.26 0.28 -12.21
CA ARG A 152 22.37 0.30 -11.05
C ARG A 152 23.08 -0.24 -9.81
N GLU A 153 22.57 0.13 -8.67
CA GLU A 153 23.01 -0.36 -7.37
C GLU A 153 21.81 -0.82 -6.54
N GLU A 154 22.05 -1.84 -5.74
CA GLU A 154 21.10 -2.35 -4.78
C GLU A 154 21.52 -1.89 -3.38
N LEU A 155 20.56 -1.36 -2.63
CA LEU A 155 20.75 -0.92 -1.26
C LEU A 155 19.89 -1.75 -0.33
N GLU A 156 20.43 -2.08 0.82
CA GLU A 156 19.68 -2.74 1.88
C GLU A 156 18.62 -1.81 2.48
N LEU A 157 17.56 -2.39 3.01
CA LEU A 157 16.56 -1.65 3.77
C LEU A 157 17.19 -1.15 5.09
N PRO A 158 16.87 0.08 5.52
CA PRO A 158 17.26 0.54 6.84
C PRO A 158 16.59 -0.33 7.92
N LYS A 159 17.33 -0.62 8.98
CA LYS A 159 16.75 -1.32 10.13
C LYS A 159 15.69 -0.45 10.80
N SER A 160 14.60 -1.08 11.20
CA SER A 160 13.55 -0.40 11.96
C SER A 160 13.83 -0.49 13.44
N ASP A 161 13.79 0.67 14.12
CA ASP A 161 13.87 0.78 15.58
C ASP A 161 12.47 0.97 16.21
N ALA A 162 11.43 0.42 15.57
CA ALA A 162 10.06 0.58 16.04
C ALA A 162 9.87 0.00 17.45
N ASP A 163 9.43 0.84 18.37
CA ASP A 163 9.06 0.45 19.74
C ASP A 163 7.55 0.32 19.85
N TRP A 164 7.06 -0.91 19.87
CA TRP A 164 5.64 -1.24 20.03
C TRP A 164 5.03 -0.73 21.34
N THR A 165 5.85 -0.37 22.31
CA THR A 165 5.40 0.18 23.59
C THR A 165 5.21 1.69 23.57
N SER A 166 5.62 2.38 22.50
CA SER A 166 5.58 3.84 22.41
C SER A 166 4.19 4.42 22.62
N LEU A 167 3.16 3.79 22.07
CA LEU A 167 1.78 4.23 22.26
C LEU A 167 1.38 4.20 23.74
N TYR A 168 1.68 3.11 24.45
CA TYR A 168 1.33 2.95 25.86
C TYR A 168 2.13 3.91 26.75
N LYS A 169 3.41 4.12 26.47
CA LYS A 169 4.23 5.11 27.14
C LYS A 169 3.67 6.52 26.98
N ASN A 170 3.27 6.86 25.75
CA ASN A 170 2.64 8.15 25.47
C ASN A 170 1.31 8.31 26.22
N LEU A 171 0.45 7.29 26.24
CA LEU A 171 -0.81 7.36 26.99
C LEU A 171 -0.58 7.62 28.49
N LEU A 172 0.41 6.98 29.09
CA LEU A 172 0.78 7.26 30.49
C LEU A 172 1.27 8.70 30.65
N ASP A 173 2.11 9.18 29.75
CA ASP A 173 2.64 10.53 29.80
C ASP A 173 1.53 11.60 29.58
N VAL A 174 0.55 11.32 28.74
CA VAL A 174 -0.64 12.17 28.60
C VAL A 174 -1.43 12.25 29.90
N ILE A 175 -1.63 11.12 30.60
CA ILE A 175 -2.39 11.05 31.86
C ILE A 175 -1.63 11.73 33.00
N ASP A 176 -0.33 11.45 33.14
CA ASP A 176 0.46 11.86 34.26
C ASP A 176 1.02 13.29 34.11
N ASN A 177 1.38 13.68 32.89
CA ASN A 177 2.12 14.92 32.62
C ASN A 177 1.42 15.88 31.66
N GLY A 178 0.25 15.50 31.12
CA GLY A 178 -0.48 16.33 30.14
C GLY A 178 0.21 16.44 28.78
N ALA A 179 1.00 15.44 28.38
CA ALA A 179 1.64 15.40 27.07
C ALA A 179 0.61 15.35 25.93
N GLU A 180 1.04 15.63 24.72
CA GLU A 180 0.18 15.45 23.55
C GLU A 180 0.10 13.97 23.15
N LEU A 181 -1.07 13.57 22.65
CA LEU A 181 -1.27 12.25 22.02
C LEU A 181 -0.44 12.15 20.73
N ILE A 182 0.33 11.09 20.57
CA ILE A 182 1.03 10.79 19.30
C ILE A 182 0.07 10.28 18.22
N VAL A 183 -1.04 9.63 18.62
CA VAL A 183 -2.15 9.27 17.75
C VAL A 183 -3.35 10.12 18.12
N LYS A 184 -3.70 11.07 17.25
CA LYS A 184 -4.77 12.03 17.51
C LYS A 184 -6.10 11.51 16.95
N PRO A 185 -7.24 11.79 17.62
CA PRO A 185 -8.56 11.40 17.14
C PRO A 185 -8.87 11.85 15.71
N GLU A 186 -8.35 13.01 15.31
CA GLU A 186 -8.52 13.56 13.96
C GLU A 186 -7.86 12.69 12.88
N GLN A 187 -6.74 12.04 13.19
CA GLN A 187 -6.07 11.11 12.28
C GLN A 187 -6.95 9.88 12.07
N VAL A 188 -7.50 9.31 13.13
CA VAL A 188 -8.42 8.16 13.06
C VAL A 188 -9.69 8.54 12.31
N ARG A 189 -10.26 9.71 12.58
CA ARG A 189 -11.44 10.22 11.86
C ARG A 189 -11.18 10.34 10.36
N ARG A 190 -9.99 10.79 9.97
CA ARG A 190 -9.60 10.91 8.57
C ARG A 190 -9.58 9.57 7.84
N VAL A 191 -9.13 8.51 8.51
CA VAL A 191 -9.18 7.14 7.96
C VAL A 191 -10.62 6.70 7.72
N LEU A 192 -11.51 6.94 8.70
CA LEU A 192 -12.93 6.59 8.57
C LEU A 192 -13.63 7.38 7.45
N GLN A 193 -13.31 8.66 7.30
CA GLN A 193 -13.82 9.47 6.18
C GLN A 193 -13.36 8.92 4.82
N LEU A 194 -12.13 8.43 4.74
CA LEU A 194 -11.66 7.77 3.53
C LEU A 194 -12.44 6.48 3.26
N PHE A 195 -12.80 5.71 4.29
CA PHE A 195 -13.62 4.51 4.11
C PHE A 195 -15.02 4.83 3.55
N GLU A 196 -15.66 5.88 4.03
CA GLU A 196 -16.92 6.35 3.47
C GLU A 196 -16.80 6.65 1.96
N THR A 197 -15.71 7.32 1.57
CA THR A 197 -15.40 7.60 0.16
C THR A 197 -15.14 6.32 -0.64
N ILE A 198 -14.41 5.35 -0.06
CA ILE A 198 -14.13 4.05 -0.68
C ILE A 198 -15.44 3.29 -0.94
N PHE A 199 -16.31 3.21 0.07
CA PHE A 199 -17.58 2.52 -0.08
C PHE A 199 -18.52 3.21 -1.09
N GLU A 200 -18.51 4.52 -1.15
CA GLU A 200 -19.28 5.26 -2.13
C GLU A 200 -18.74 5.06 -3.55
N SER A 201 -17.42 5.14 -3.72
CA SER A 201 -16.76 4.88 -5.00
C SER A 201 -17.04 3.46 -5.51
N ALA A 202 -17.02 2.46 -4.64
CA ALA A 202 -17.31 1.07 -5.01
C ALA A 202 -18.78 0.87 -5.45
N LYS A 203 -19.73 1.64 -4.91
CA LYS A 203 -21.14 1.57 -5.31
C LYS A 203 -21.42 2.27 -6.63
N THR A 204 -20.80 3.42 -6.85
CA THR A 204 -21.12 4.29 -7.97
C THR A 204 -20.21 4.08 -9.17
N GLY A 205 -19.06 3.43 -8.97
CA GLY A 205 -17.98 3.33 -9.96
C GLY A 205 -17.25 4.65 -10.17
N HIS A 206 -17.58 5.70 -9.40
CA HIS A 206 -16.99 7.03 -9.45
C HIS A 206 -16.79 7.58 -8.04
N SER A 207 -15.77 8.40 -7.88
CA SER A 207 -15.53 9.20 -6.67
C SER A 207 -16.02 10.61 -6.85
#